data_16bcaf1d4a0ec470536f03bf297be894
#
_entry.id   16bcaf1d4a0ec470536f03bf297be894
#
_cell.length_a   1.000
_cell.length_b   1.000
_cell.length_c   1.000
_cell.angle_alpha   90.00
_cell.angle_beta   90.00
_cell.angle_gamma   90.00
#
_symmetry.space_group_name_H-M   'P 1'
#
loop_
_entity.id
_entity.type
_entity.pdbx_description
1 polymer ?
#
loop_
_entity_poly.entity_id
_entity_poly.type
_entity_poly.pdbx_seq_one_letter_code
_entity_poly.pdbx_strand_id
1 'polypeptide(L)'
;TERMESACGEIGKKFRSGKEGLDIHIKEYQSWFDKTPEFISDNPVIDKTWAYRWFIFRHNMMEPGIGNLKERYFCEGRSHKMSKTPYKPEGWEFSKLIPLSVPMHLLDLRWYQDKEYGRSILHTMRDNQDETGEFHCARADGRGNPYANFFGWSVWQYYLVSGEKAFAQEALPVVKKQREAWKKVYGNEEDSLLIQYVHQLTGM
;
A
#
# COMPACT_ATOMS: atom_id res chain seq x y z
N THR A 1 26.86 -7.86 -0.06
CA THR A 1 27.79 -7.03 -0.88
C THR A 1 27.50 -7.21 -2.36
N GLU A 2 27.59 -8.41 -2.93
CA GLU A 2 27.35 -8.69 -4.37
C GLU A 2 25.98 -8.20 -4.88
N ARG A 3 24.91 -8.34 -4.09
CA ARG A 3 23.57 -7.88 -4.48
C ARG A 3 23.45 -6.36 -4.52
N MET A 4 24.13 -5.65 -3.63
CA MET A 4 24.22 -4.19 -3.65
C MET A 4 25.06 -3.68 -4.83
N GLU A 5 26.17 -4.33 -5.10
CA GLU A 5 27.04 -3.99 -6.23
C GLU A 5 26.34 -4.23 -7.57
N SER A 6 25.59 -5.32 -7.71
CA SER A 6 24.73 -5.60 -8.87
C SER A 6 23.65 -4.53 -9.04
N ALA A 7 22.93 -4.18 -7.97
CA ALA A 7 21.88 -3.16 -8.02
C ALA A 7 22.46 -1.77 -8.35
N CYS A 8 23.61 -1.39 -7.77
CA CYS A 8 24.31 -0.15 -8.12
C CYS A 8 24.79 -0.16 -9.56
N GLY A 9 25.26 -1.30 -10.06
CA GLY A 9 25.67 -1.47 -11.44
C GLY A 9 24.51 -1.33 -12.44
N GLU A 10 23.33 -1.87 -12.11
CA GLU A 10 22.12 -1.71 -12.92
C GLU A 10 21.61 -0.27 -12.91
N ILE A 11 21.58 0.37 -11.74
CA ILE A 11 21.23 1.78 -11.62
C ILE A 11 22.21 2.64 -12.44
N GLY A 12 23.50 2.39 -12.33
CA GLY A 12 24.53 3.10 -13.09
C GLY A 12 24.40 2.91 -14.61
N LYS A 13 23.97 1.72 -15.06
CA LYS A 13 23.66 1.48 -16.48
C LYS A 13 22.41 2.22 -16.95
N LYS A 14 21.38 2.28 -16.10
CA LYS A 14 20.10 2.92 -16.38
C LYS A 14 20.23 4.47 -16.43
N PHE A 15 21.13 5.03 -15.67
CA PHE A 15 21.31 6.49 -15.52
C PHE A 15 22.70 6.98 -15.97
N ARG A 16 23.15 6.56 -17.15
CA ARG A 16 24.47 6.95 -17.70
C ARG A 16 24.61 8.46 -17.94
N SER A 17 23.49 9.16 -18.18
CA SER A 17 23.45 10.61 -18.23
C SER A 17 22.24 11.15 -17.47
N GLY A 18 22.35 12.37 -16.93
CA GLY A 18 21.22 13.02 -16.23
C GLY A 18 20.02 13.23 -17.17
N LYS A 19 20.25 13.44 -18.46
CA LYS A 19 19.20 13.58 -19.48
C LYS A 19 18.45 12.26 -19.68
N GLU A 20 19.16 11.15 -19.84
CA GLU A 20 18.54 9.82 -19.96
C GLU A 20 17.72 9.45 -18.73
N GLY A 21 18.23 9.74 -17.53
CA GLY A 21 17.50 9.52 -16.28
C GLY A 21 16.20 10.31 -16.21
N LEU A 22 16.23 11.57 -16.64
CA LEU A 22 15.04 12.42 -16.70
C LEU A 22 14.01 11.89 -17.71
N ASP A 23 14.46 11.49 -18.90
CA ASP A 23 13.58 10.97 -19.95
C ASP A 23 12.90 9.66 -19.50
N ILE A 24 13.62 8.78 -18.82
CA ILE A 24 13.06 7.55 -18.23
C ILE A 24 12.01 7.92 -17.18
N HIS A 25 12.34 8.83 -16.28
CA HIS A 25 11.43 9.27 -15.22
C HIS A 25 10.14 9.88 -15.77
N ILE A 26 10.25 10.75 -16.77
CA ILE A 26 9.09 11.34 -17.45
C ILE A 26 8.21 10.25 -18.06
N LYS A 27 8.81 9.29 -18.78
CA LYS A 27 8.07 8.19 -19.41
C LYS A 27 7.36 7.30 -18.37
N GLU A 28 8.00 7.01 -17.24
CA GLU A 28 7.40 6.24 -16.16
C GLU A 28 6.17 6.95 -15.58
N TYR A 29 6.23 8.28 -15.39
CA TYR A 29 5.08 9.07 -14.93
C TYR A 29 4.00 9.20 -16.02
N GLN A 30 4.36 9.40 -17.27
CA GLN A 30 3.41 9.37 -18.39
C GLN A 30 2.65 8.05 -18.44
N SER A 31 3.37 6.92 -18.43
CA SER A 31 2.74 5.59 -18.41
C SER A 31 1.84 5.34 -17.19
N TRP A 32 2.14 5.98 -16.07
CA TRP A 32 1.26 5.96 -14.90
C TRP A 32 -0.01 6.75 -15.14
N PHE A 33 0.12 8.00 -15.62
CA PHE A 33 -1.01 8.89 -15.85
C PHE A 33 -1.92 8.42 -16.98
N ASP A 34 -1.38 7.76 -18.01
CA ASP A 34 -2.16 7.17 -19.11
C ASP A 34 -3.17 6.10 -18.63
N LYS A 35 -2.97 5.56 -17.42
CA LYS A 35 -3.83 4.55 -16.80
C LYS A 35 -4.70 5.08 -15.67
N THR A 36 -4.56 6.35 -15.31
CA THR A 36 -5.41 6.98 -14.30
C THR A 36 -6.76 7.37 -14.87
N PRO A 37 -7.82 7.39 -14.03
CA PRO A 37 -9.10 7.90 -14.50
C PRO A 37 -9.02 9.39 -14.76
N GLU A 38 -9.53 9.82 -15.89
CA GLU A 38 -9.67 11.23 -16.22
C GLU A 38 -10.82 11.85 -15.42
N PHE A 39 -10.61 13.05 -14.93
CA PHE A 39 -11.63 13.85 -14.28
C PHE A 39 -11.56 15.27 -14.83
N ILE A 40 -12.67 15.77 -15.33
CA ILE A 40 -12.80 17.09 -15.92
C ILE A 40 -13.98 17.79 -15.24
N SER A 41 -13.74 18.97 -14.71
CA SER A 41 -14.78 19.82 -14.12
C SER A 41 -14.69 21.25 -14.68
N ASP A 42 -15.63 22.10 -14.30
CA ASP A 42 -15.58 23.54 -14.57
C ASP A 42 -14.66 24.31 -13.61
N ASN A 43 -14.05 23.61 -12.65
CA ASN A 43 -13.16 24.21 -11.66
C ASN A 43 -11.71 23.68 -11.78
N PRO A 44 -10.79 24.46 -12.35
CA PRO A 44 -9.40 24.02 -12.57
C PRO A 44 -8.63 23.68 -11.30
N VAL A 45 -9.07 24.15 -10.13
CA VAL A 45 -8.46 23.80 -8.84
C VAL A 45 -8.79 22.35 -8.48
N ILE A 46 -10.01 21.91 -8.75
CA ILE A 46 -10.45 20.53 -8.52
C ILE A 46 -9.70 19.58 -9.47
N ASP A 47 -9.62 19.92 -10.75
CA ASP A 47 -8.92 19.13 -11.76
C ASP A 47 -7.42 18.97 -11.41
N LYS A 48 -6.79 20.08 -11.01
CA LYS A 48 -5.39 20.04 -10.55
C LYS A 48 -5.22 19.21 -9.28
N THR A 49 -6.15 19.31 -8.34
CA THR A 49 -6.11 18.53 -7.09
C THR A 49 -6.26 17.04 -7.38
N TRP A 50 -7.15 16.68 -8.33
CA TRP A 50 -7.31 15.31 -8.79
C TRP A 50 -6.00 14.75 -9.38
N ALA A 51 -5.39 15.46 -10.33
CA ALA A 51 -4.12 15.05 -10.92
C ALA A 51 -2.99 14.94 -9.87
N TYR A 52 -2.95 15.91 -8.94
CA TYR A 52 -1.97 15.91 -7.84
C TYR A 52 -2.13 14.71 -6.91
N ARG A 53 -3.36 14.27 -6.63
CA ARG A 53 -3.63 13.06 -5.85
C ARG A 53 -2.97 11.84 -6.50
N TRP A 54 -3.12 11.65 -7.81
CA TRP A 54 -2.50 10.55 -8.55
C TRP A 54 -0.97 10.66 -8.61
N PHE A 55 -0.46 11.89 -8.68
CA PHE A 55 0.98 12.13 -8.57
C PHE A 55 1.53 11.69 -7.22
N ILE A 56 0.92 12.11 -6.11
CA ILE A 56 1.32 11.70 -4.77
C ILE A 56 1.21 10.19 -4.60
N PHE A 57 0.16 9.58 -5.13
CA PHE A 57 -0.03 8.15 -5.06
C PHE A 57 1.12 7.40 -5.75
N ARG A 58 1.46 7.78 -6.99
CA ARG A 58 2.65 7.26 -7.71
C ARG A 58 3.95 7.52 -6.95
N HIS A 59 4.10 8.71 -6.39
CA HIS A 59 5.29 9.07 -5.62
C HIS A 59 5.50 8.18 -4.41
N ASN A 60 4.44 7.77 -3.76
CA ASN A 60 4.48 6.92 -2.55
C ASN A 60 4.48 5.41 -2.85
N MET A 61 4.56 5.02 -4.12
CA MET A 61 4.70 3.62 -4.50
C MET A 61 6.08 3.09 -4.16
N MET A 62 6.12 1.91 -3.58
CA MET A 62 7.32 1.20 -3.16
C MET A 62 7.37 -0.18 -3.83
N GLU A 63 8.54 -0.57 -4.29
CA GLU A 63 8.84 -1.89 -4.87
C GLU A 63 10.14 -2.46 -4.30
N PRO A 64 10.19 -2.78 -3.00
CA PRO A 64 11.44 -3.18 -2.37
C PRO A 64 11.91 -4.58 -2.77
N GLY A 65 11.02 -5.52 -3.06
CA GLY A 65 11.36 -6.89 -3.47
C GLY A 65 12.18 -7.66 -2.44
N ILE A 66 12.05 -7.37 -1.15
CA ILE A 66 12.87 -7.94 -0.08
C ILE A 66 12.03 -8.43 1.10
N GLY A 67 12.44 -9.54 1.71
CA GLY A 67 11.81 -10.06 2.92
C GLY A 67 10.30 -10.26 2.77
N ASN A 68 9.53 -9.71 3.69
CA ASN A 68 8.06 -9.74 3.64
C ASN A 68 7.44 -8.70 2.70
N LEU A 69 8.25 -7.81 2.13
CA LEU A 69 7.83 -6.79 1.15
C LEU A 69 8.24 -7.23 -0.26
N LYS A 70 7.68 -8.33 -0.72
CA LYS A 70 7.99 -8.93 -2.03
C LYS A 70 7.31 -8.18 -3.17
N GLU A 71 6.10 -7.74 -2.90
CA GLU A 71 5.22 -7.12 -3.86
C GLU A 71 5.27 -5.58 -3.75
N ARG A 72 4.74 -4.94 -4.76
CA ARG A 72 4.52 -3.50 -4.80
C ARG A 72 3.45 -3.09 -3.79
N TYR A 73 3.68 -1.96 -3.11
CA TYR A 73 2.70 -1.38 -2.20
C TYR A 73 2.79 0.15 -2.20
N PHE A 74 1.84 0.81 -1.54
CA PHE A 74 1.84 2.25 -1.34
C PHE A 74 2.04 2.56 0.13
N CYS A 75 2.92 3.52 0.42
CA CYS A 75 3.13 4.02 1.77
C CYS A 75 2.39 5.35 1.98
N GLU A 76 2.14 5.72 3.22
CA GLU A 76 1.51 7.01 3.54
C GLU A 76 2.45 8.20 3.27
N GLY A 77 3.74 7.99 3.42
CA GLY A 77 4.75 9.00 3.14
C GLY A 77 6.14 8.41 3.11
N ARG A 78 6.97 8.95 2.23
CA ARG A 78 8.39 8.55 2.13
C ARG A 78 9.27 9.19 3.18
N SER A 79 8.80 10.26 3.83
CA SER A 79 9.58 10.91 4.84
C SER A 79 9.67 10.03 6.09
N HIS A 80 10.87 9.77 6.50
CA HIS A 80 11.16 9.16 7.77
C HIS A 80 12.10 10.09 8.52
N LYS A 81 11.87 10.23 9.78
CA LYS A 81 12.79 10.95 10.64
C LYS A 81 14.07 10.10 10.76
N MET A 82 15.13 10.58 10.18
CA MET A 82 16.43 9.94 10.33
C MET A 82 16.90 10.12 11.77
N SER A 83 17.36 9.04 12.38
CA SER A 83 18.08 9.14 13.64
C SER A 83 19.45 9.79 13.42
N LYS A 84 20.17 10.01 14.49
CA LYS A 84 21.55 10.54 14.47
C LYS A 84 22.51 9.73 13.59
N THR A 85 22.15 8.51 13.23
CA THR A 85 22.87 7.67 12.28
C THR A 85 22.05 7.45 11.02
N PRO A 86 22.63 7.60 9.81
CA PRO A 86 21.89 7.51 8.55
C PRO A 86 21.26 6.13 8.26
N TYR A 87 21.63 5.11 9.01
CA TYR A 87 21.19 3.73 8.79
C TYR A 87 20.12 3.24 9.77
N LYS A 88 19.75 4.08 10.75
CA LYS A 88 18.72 3.73 11.72
C LYS A 88 17.58 4.73 11.64
N PRO A 89 16.61 4.53 10.75
CA PRO A 89 15.46 5.41 10.65
C PRO A 89 14.68 5.34 11.96
N GLU A 90 14.57 6.48 12.62
CA GLU A 90 13.65 6.69 13.74
C GLU A 90 12.42 7.43 13.22
N GLY A 91 11.27 7.01 13.63
CA GLY A 91 10.05 7.68 13.29
C GLY A 91 8.91 6.70 13.08
N TRP A 92 7.79 7.26 12.74
CA TRP A 92 6.57 6.52 12.48
C TRP A 92 6.71 5.64 11.24
N GLU A 93 5.91 4.59 11.20
CA GLU A 93 5.99 3.55 10.16
C GLU A 93 5.42 3.98 8.79
N PHE A 94 5.39 5.29 8.49
CA PHE A 94 4.76 5.83 7.28
C PHE A 94 5.33 5.32 5.96
N SER A 95 6.57 4.86 5.95
CA SER A 95 7.21 4.26 4.77
C SER A 95 6.90 2.77 4.57
N LYS A 96 6.11 2.18 5.47
CA LYS A 96 5.72 0.77 5.43
C LYS A 96 4.31 0.63 4.87
N LEU A 97 3.91 -0.61 4.58
CA LEU A 97 2.50 -0.88 4.33
C LEU A 97 1.78 -0.86 5.69
N ILE A 98 0.87 0.07 5.85
CA ILE A 98 0.11 0.25 7.10
C ILE A 98 -1.33 -0.21 6.88
N PRO A 99 -1.82 -1.19 7.64
CA PRO A 99 -3.18 -1.74 7.45
C PRO A 99 -4.29 -0.70 7.56
N LEU A 100 -4.08 0.39 8.30
CA LEU A 100 -5.04 1.47 8.46
C LEU A 100 -5.28 2.22 7.14
N SER A 101 -4.24 2.48 6.35
CA SER A 101 -4.31 3.27 5.10
C SER A 101 -4.55 2.43 3.85
N VAL A 102 -4.20 1.14 3.89
CA VAL A 102 -4.37 0.22 2.74
C VAL A 102 -5.78 0.22 2.16
N PRO A 103 -6.86 0.24 2.96
CA PRO A 103 -8.21 0.35 2.43
C PRO A 103 -8.42 1.56 1.50
N MET A 104 -7.84 2.71 1.84
CA MET A 104 -7.91 3.92 1.00
C MET A 104 -7.14 3.73 -0.31
N HIS A 105 -6.00 3.04 -0.28
CA HIS A 105 -5.25 2.73 -1.49
C HIS A 105 -6.07 1.86 -2.46
N LEU A 106 -6.79 0.86 -1.95
CA LEU A 106 -7.68 0.04 -2.79
C LEU A 106 -8.85 0.85 -3.35
N LEU A 107 -9.39 1.80 -2.58
CA LEU A 107 -10.47 2.67 -3.06
C LEU A 107 -10.00 3.58 -4.21
N ASP A 108 -8.76 4.02 -4.21
CA ASP A 108 -8.19 4.73 -5.35
C ASP A 108 -7.96 3.79 -6.53
N LEU A 109 -7.28 2.67 -6.30
CA LEU A 109 -6.92 1.69 -7.33
C LEU A 109 -8.11 1.02 -8.03
N ARG A 110 -9.31 1.02 -7.43
CA ARG A 110 -10.51 0.49 -8.10
C ARG A 110 -10.79 1.19 -9.43
N TRP A 111 -10.34 2.44 -9.58
CA TRP A 111 -10.48 3.25 -10.79
C TRP A 111 -9.27 3.14 -11.74
N TYR A 112 -8.14 2.68 -11.25
CA TYR A 112 -6.92 2.56 -12.02
C TYR A 112 -7.01 1.41 -13.02
N GLN A 113 -6.56 1.60 -14.25
CA GLN A 113 -6.74 0.59 -15.31
C GLN A 113 -5.92 -0.67 -15.06
N ASP A 114 -4.72 -0.54 -14.51
CA ASP A 114 -3.84 -1.68 -14.23
C ASP A 114 -4.19 -2.34 -12.89
N LYS A 115 -4.86 -3.48 -12.98
CA LYS A 115 -5.39 -4.21 -11.81
C LYS A 115 -4.32 -4.95 -11.00
N GLU A 116 -3.12 -5.11 -11.55
CA GLU A 116 -2.00 -5.74 -10.83
C GLU A 116 -1.62 -4.99 -9.56
N TYR A 117 -1.84 -3.67 -9.52
CA TYR A 117 -1.59 -2.87 -8.30
C TYR A 117 -2.52 -3.25 -7.14
N GLY A 118 -3.78 -3.53 -7.43
CA GLY A 118 -4.71 -4.03 -6.42
C GLY A 118 -4.33 -5.43 -5.92
N ARG A 119 -3.89 -6.31 -6.82
CA ARG A 119 -3.42 -7.66 -6.48
C ARG A 119 -2.15 -7.63 -5.63
N SER A 120 -1.18 -6.78 -5.98
CA SER A 120 0.04 -6.61 -5.18
C SER A 120 -0.27 -6.21 -3.73
N ILE A 121 -1.24 -5.31 -3.53
CA ILE A 121 -1.69 -4.93 -2.18
C ILE A 121 -2.31 -6.14 -1.46
N LEU A 122 -3.19 -6.88 -2.12
CA LEU A 122 -3.82 -8.06 -1.54
C LEU A 122 -2.76 -9.09 -1.12
N HIS A 123 -1.79 -9.37 -1.98
CA HIS A 123 -0.71 -10.31 -1.70
C HIS A 123 0.14 -9.85 -0.52
N THR A 124 0.51 -8.56 -0.48
CA THR A 124 1.27 -8.02 0.65
C THR A 124 0.48 -8.10 1.96
N MET A 125 -0.81 -7.81 1.94
CA MET A 125 -1.67 -7.96 3.12
C MET A 125 -1.76 -9.41 3.57
N ARG A 126 -1.99 -10.34 2.65
CA ARG A 126 -2.05 -11.79 2.93
C ARG A 126 -0.74 -12.31 3.54
N ASP A 127 0.39 -11.95 2.93
CA ASP A 127 1.70 -12.45 3.35
C ASP A 127 2.16 -11.85 4.70
N ASN A 128 1.56 -10.75 5.11
CA ASN A 128 1.80 -10.11 6.41
C ASN A 128 0.68 -10.31 7.44
N GLN A 129 -0.30 -11.15 7.14
CA GLN A 129 -1.27 -11.64 8.10
C GLN A 129 -0.61 -12.66 9.03
N ASP A 130 -0.80 -12.53 10.32
CA ASP A 130 -0.23 -13.48 11.29
C ASP A 130 -1.04 -14.79 11.41
N GLU A 131 -0.61 -15.65 12.31
CA GLU A 131 -1.21 -16.96 12.53
C GLU A 131 -2.66 -16.83 13.04
N THR A 132 -2.94 -15.79 13.81
CA THR A 132 -4.29 -15.50 14.34
C THR A 132 -5.21 -14.96 13.27
N GLY A 133 -4.68 -14.25 12.28
CA GLY A 133 -5.39 -13.61 11.20
C GLY A 133 -5.35 -12.08 11.21
N GLU A 134 -4.64 -11.47 12.17
CA GLU A 134 -4.48 -10.02 12.20
C GLU A 134 -3.53 -9.53 11.11
N PHE A 135 -3.84 -8.36 10.56
CA PHE A 135 -2.94 -7.65 9.67
C PHE A 135 -1.99 -6.76 10.46
N HIS A 136 -0.74 -6.82 10.09
CA HIS A 136 0.32 -6.02 10.68
C HIS A 136 0.95 -5.08 9.63
N CYS A 137 1.59 -4.02 10.11
CA CYS A 137 2.47 -3.23 9.24
C CYS A 137 3.51 -4.16 8.61
N ALA A 138 3.56 -4.19 7.28
CA ALA A 138 4.53 -5.01 6.58
C ALA A 138 5.93 -4.37 6.65
N ARG A 139 6.90 -5.15 7.10
CA ARG A 139 8.32 -4.79 7.19
C ARG A 139 9.15 -5.82 6.45
N ALA A 140 10.29 -5.40 5.91
CA ALA A 140 11.20 -6.32 5.24
C ALA A 140 11.72 -7.43 6.19
N ASP A 141 11.93 -7.10 7.45
CA ASP A 141 12.51 -7.96 8.49
C ASP A 141 11.47 -8.56 9.45
N GLY A 142 10.18 -8.44 9.14
CA GLY A 142 9.12 -8.98 10.01
C GLY A 142 7.82 -8.20 9.92
N ARG A 143 7.09 -8.18 11.02
CA ARG A 143 5.81 -7.51 11.16
C ARG A 143 5.90 -6.39 12.20
N GLY A 144 5.27 -5.26 11.91
CA GLY A 144 5.12 -4.14 12.85
C GLY A 144 3.82 -4.25 13.65
N ASN A 145 3.30 -3.10 14.08
CA ASN A 145 2.07 -3.05 14.85
C ASN A 145 0.84 -3.43 14.01
N PRO A 146 -0.16 -4.09 14.58
CA PRO A 146 -1.48 -4.18 13.98
C PRO A 146 -2.20 -2.83 14.09
N TYR A 147 -3.05 -2.55 13.11
CA TYR A 147 -3.93 -1.37 13.14
C TYR A 147 -5.35 -1.76 12.77
N ALA A 148 -6.31 -1.04 13.34
CA ALA A 148 -7.69 -1.10 12.89
C ALA A 148 -7.76 -0.79 11.40
N ASN A 149 -8.61 -1.51 10.68
CA ASN A 149 -8.77 -1.32 9.25
C ASN A 149 -10.16 -1.79 8.78
N PHE A 150 -10.51 -1.36 7.59
CA PHE A 150 -11.75 -1.76 6.93
C PHE A 150 -11.46 -2.45 5.58
N PHE A 151 -10.41 -3.26 5.55
CA PHE A 151 -9.92 -3.92 4.35
C PHE A 151 -11.00 -4.75 3.63
N GLY A 152 -11.80 -5.50 4.36
CA GLY A 152 -12.89 -6.29 3.78
C GLY A 152 -13.90 -5.45 3.00
N TRP A 153 -14.26 -4.26 3.53
CA TRP A 153 -15.14 -3.33 2.82
C TRP A 153 -14.46 -2.75 1.57
N SER A 154 -13.19 -2.39 1.66
CA SER A 154 -12.46 -1.86 0.50
C SER A 154 -12.26 -2.90 -0.60
N VAL A 155 -12.04 -4.16 -0.25
CA VAL A 155 -12.02 -5.29 -1.20
C VAL A 155 -13.36 -5.40 -1.94
N TRP A 156 -14.47 -5.30 -1.22
CA TRP A 156 -15.80 -5.29 -1.81
C TRP A 156 -16.00 -4.10 -2.77
N GLN A 157 -15.62 -2.89 -2.35
CA GLN A 157 -15.70 -1.68 -3.19
C GLN A 157 -14.80 -1.78 -4.42
N TYR A 158 -13.61 -2.36 -4.29
CA TYR A 158 -12.73 -2.62 -5.42
C TYR A 158 -13.38 -3.57 -6.44
N TYR A 159 -13.95 -4.68 -5.95
CA TYR A 159 -14.67 -5.63 -6.80
C TYR A 159 -15.86 -5.00 -7.53
N LEU A 160 -16.67 -4.20 -6.85
CA LEU A 160 -17.85 -3.57 -7.46
C LEU A 160 -17.50 -2.66 -8.65
N VAL A 161 -16.35 -2.01 -8.62
CA VAL A 161 -15.90 -1.11 -9.69
C VAL A 161 -15.07 -1.84 -10.74
N SER A 162 -14.13 -2.68 -10.31
CA SER A 162 -13.21 -3.36 -11.21
C SER A 162 -13.83 -4.54 -11.94
N GLY A 163 -14.85 -5.17 -11.37
CA GLY A 163 -15.45 -6.42 -11.87
C GLY A 163 -14.56 -7.65 -11.69
N GLU A 164 -13.42 -7.54 -11.02
CA GLU A 164 -12.41 -8.60 -10.89
C GLU A 164 -12.85 -9.71 -9.93
N LYS A 165 -13.61 -10.67 -10.45
CA LYS A 165 -14.09 -11.81 -9.66
C LYS A 165 -12.95 -12.65 -9.07
N ALA A 166 -11.87 -12.86 -9.80
CA ALA A 166 -10.71 -13.61 -9.33
C ALA A 166 -10.06 -12.94 -8.10
N PHE A 167 -9.90 -11.62 -8.14
CA PHE A 167 -9.42 -10.84 -7.00
C PHE A 167 -10.32 -11.03 -5.76
N ALA A 168 -11.63 -10.91 -5.93
CA ALA A 168 -12.57 -11.09 -4.83
C ALA A 168 -12.54 -12.50 -4.24
N GLN A 169 -12.41 -13.52 -5.09
CA GLN A 169 -12.29 -14.92 -4.67
C GLN A 169 -11.00 -15.17 -3.87
N GLU A 170 -9.88 -14.59 -4.30
CA GLU A 170 -8.59 -14.69 -3.60
C GLU A 170 -8.61 -13.91 -2.27
N ALA A 171 -9.22 -12.75 -2.23
CA ALA A 171 -9.30 -11.91 -1.03
C ALA A 171 -10.23 -12.49 0.05
N LEU A 172 -11.25 -13.23 -0.33
CA LEU A 172 -12.28 -13.72 0.60
C LEU A 172 -11.73 -14.52 1.78
N PRO A 173 -10.85 -15.53 1.61
CA PRO A 173 -10.27 -16.25 2.75
C PRO A 173 -9.42 -15.36 3.64
N VAL A 174 -8.70 -14.39 3.08
CA VAL A 174 -7.85 -13.43 3.81
C VAL A 174 -8.70 -12.55 4.71
N VAL A 175 -9.78 -12.00 4.17
CA VAL A 175 -10.72 -11.15 4.92
C VAL A 175 -11.48 -11.94 5.98
N LYS A 176 -11.91 -13.17 5.67
CA LYS A 176 -12.58 -14.04 6.65
C LYS A 176 -11.68 -14.36 7.84
N LYS A 177 -10.43 -14.69 7.57
CA LYS A 177 -9.45 -15.00 8.63
C LYS A 177 -9.24 -13.79 9.54
N GLN A 178 -9.11 -12.57 8.99
CA GLN A 178 -9.03 -11.34 9.79
C GLN A 178 -10.29 -11.12 10.63
N ARG A 179 -11.45 -11.28 10.03
CA ARG A 179 -12.73 -11.10 10.76
C ARG A 179 -12.85 -12.04 11.96
N GLU A 180 -12.46 -13.30 11.80
CA GLU A 180 -12.50 -14.27 12.90
C GLU A 180 -11.45 -13.95 13.98
N ALA A 181 -10.25 -13.48 13.61
CA ALA A 181 -9.27 -12.98 14.56
C ALA A 181 -9.82 -11.81 15.38
N TRP A 182 -10.42 -10.85 14.72
CA TRP A 182 -10.99 -9.68 15.38
C TRP A 182 -12.16 -10.01 16.29
N LYS A 183 -13.04 -10.91 15.88
CA LYS A 183 -14.11 -11.42 16.77
C LYS A 183 -13.56 -12.04 18.04
N LYS A 184 -12.48 -12.80 17.92
CA LYS A 184 -11.86 -13.49 19.06
C LYS A 184 -11.18 -12.52 20.02
N VAL A 185 -10.55 -11.45 19.52
CA VAL A 185 -9.75 -10.51 20.32
C VAL A 185 -10.57 -9.32 20.80
N TYR A 186 -11.46 -8.79 19.95
CA TYR A 186 -12.18 -7.54 20.18
C TYR A 186 -13.71 -7.72 20.17
N GLY A 187 -14.20 -8.93 19.99
CA GLY A 187 -15.63 -9.21 19.94
C GLY A 187 -16.27 -9.20 21.32
N ASN A 188 -17.49 -8.69 21.38
CA ASN A 188 -18.38 -8.88 22.49
C ASN A 188 -19.39 -9.98 22.13
N GLU A 189 -19.48 -11.03 22.92
CA GLU A 189 -20.39 -12.16 22.67
C GLU A 189 -21.86 -11.73 22.71
N GLU A 190 -22.21 -10.73 23.54
CA GLU A 190 -23.58 -10.28 23.72
C GLU A 190 -24.11 -9.47 22.53
N ASP A 191 -23.29 -8.60 21.92
CA ASP A 191 -23.75 -7.62 20.92
C ASP A 191 -23.26 -7.88 19.49
N SER A 192 -22.41 -8.88 19.27
CA SER A 192 -21.73 -9.12 17.99
C SER A 192 -20.93 -7.92 17.47
N LEU A 193 -20.65 -6.93 18.32
CA LEU A 193 -19.88 -5.74 18.01
C LEU A 193 -18.39 -5.97 18.25
N LEU A 194 -17.56 -5.32 17.45
CA LEU A 194 -16.13 -5.26 17.68
C LEU A 194 -15.82 -4.02 18.50
N ILE A 195 -15.29 -4.21 19.69
CA ILE A 195 -14.93 -3.13 20.59
C ILE A 195 -13.43 -2.94 20.56
N GLN A 196 -13.00 -1.73 20.25
CA GLN A 196 -11.60 -1.37 20.27
C GLN A 196 -11.26 -0.65 21.58
N TYR A 197 -10.38 -1.27 22.37
CA TYR A 197 -9.94 -0.72 23.66
C TYR A 197 -8.55 -0.09 23.61
N VAL A 198 -7.81 -0.31 22.53
CA VAL A 198 -6.39 0.06 22.46
C VAL A 198 -6.19 1.22 21.49
N HIS A 199 -5.77 2.35 22.02
CA HIS A 199 -5.46 3.57 21.25
C HIS A 199 -4.48 3.32 20.08
N GLN A 200 -3.49 2.47 20.29
CA GLN A 200 -2.49 2.11 19.27
C GLN A 200 -3.09 1.54 17.98
N LEU A 201 -4.29 0.94 18.05
CA LEU A 201 -4.95 0.38 16.86
C LEU A 201 -5.64 1.44 16.01
N THR A 202 -5.89 2.63 16.53
CA THR A 202 -6.49 3.74 15.77
C THR A 202 -5.46 4.58 15.03
N GLY A 203 -4.20 4.50 15.42
CA GLY A 203 -3.15 5.36 14.87
C GLY A 203 -3.24 6.82 15.34
N MET A 204 -4.06 7.10 16.35
CA MET A 204 -4.24 8.45 16.92
C MET A 204 -3.41 8.65 18.18
#